data_5efa245092e9081ae05fe662e3bb836f
#
_entry.id   5efa245092e9081ae05fe662e3bb836f
#
_cell.length_a   1.000
_cell.length_b   1.000
_cell.length_c   1.000
_cell.angle_alpha   90.00
_cell.angle_beta   90.00
_cell.angle_gamma   90.00
#
_symmetry.space_group_name_H-M   'P 1'
#
loop_
_entity.id
_entity.type
_entity.pdbx_description
1 polymer ?
#
loop_
_entity_poly.entity_id
_entity_poly.type
_entity_poly.pdbx_seq_one_letter_code
_entity_poly.pdbx_strand_id
1 'polypeptide(L)'
;MDEQSQSTTRRTEHAMMVAWGDFSRLHHLAERLRQEVSIPRHHENIPAGDLIPEFGLLLLSGSTQLQDLNLGPRPLVKDEAVKEAWDVQFGHYTTVSRALKAATAETVSQAIAVLEEFSRPFIDQEVQALAASGKELALHADLSGRPVSSYSRTYPEARWGHMGDTLALGHQHPLITMPGRVYRLHLAGFLHPGDTVSQTCLRELIQATEKQLRCRPRRRVELVRSRIEGLQKRIEQYDAYLSQQQQALLQEQERQQQLENRLADQRLLLVTLEAKRGNKPIKPYSLLAKTRQQQKTWQRQLGNAQQRQVTIQGKIAYHQRMIAKLSQQRDDLSRWHAELQADNATNPNPVRIRINLDGGFSGGGNLTYLIEMGYDPLAVGSGQSAKALRRKQPTDAVWTAVTPCVAL
;
A
#
# COMPACT_ATOMS: atom_id res chain seq x y z
N MET A 1 69.10 3.29 -18.75
CA MET A 1 68.16 3.89 -19.69
C MET A 1 66.87 4.07 -18.90
N ASP A 2 66.72 5.27 -18.31
CA ASP A 2 65.54 5.59 -17.51
C ASP A 2 64.39 5.95 -18.48
N GLU A 3 63.41 5.08 -18.53
CA GLU A 3 62.10 5.42 -19.08
C GLU A 3 61.43 6.46 -18.16
N GLN A 4 61.64 7.70 -18.42
CA GLN A 4 60.87 8.78 -17.85
C GLN A 4 59.40 8.56 -18.28
N SER A 5 58.58 8.03 -17.37
CA SER A 5 57.13 8.06 -17.45
C SER A 5 56.72 9.50 -17.59
N GLN A 6 56.51 9.96 -18.83
CA GLN A 6 55.87 11.26 -19.13
C GLN A 6 54.45 11.18 -18.62
N SER A 7 54.21 11.71 -17.43
CA SER A 7 52.88 12.01 -16.92
C SER A 7 52.23 13.03 -17.88
N THR A 8 51.47 12.54 -18.83
CA THR A 8 50.65 13.37 -19.70
C THR A 8 49.53 13.97 -18.90
N THR A 9 49.67 15.19 -18.43
CA THR A 9 48.61 15.94 -17.77
C THR A 9 47.48 16.16 -18.76
N ARG A 10 46.35 15.41 -18.60
CA ARG A 10 45.16 15.61 -19.43
C ARG A 10 44.27 16.69 -18.80
N ARG A 11 43.75 17.57 -19.63
CA ARG A 11 42.74 18.54 -19.21
C ARG A 11 41.34 17.96 -19.38
N THR A 12 40.49 18.15 -18.37
CA THR A 12 39.08 17.78 -18.41
C THR A 12 38.21 18.93 -17.94
N GLU A 13 37.07 19.12 -18.56
CA GLU A 13 36.01 20.02 -18.10
C GLU A 13 35.01 19.28 -17.17
N HIS A 14 35.18 17.96 -16.98
CA HIS A 14 34.30 17.08 -16.24
C HIS A 14 35.04 16.37 -15.09
N ALA A 15 35.79 17.11 -14.27
CA ALA A 15 36.62 16.52 -13.20
C ALA A 15 35.85 15.60 -12.26
N MET A 16 34.60 15.93 -11.91
CA MET A 16 33.76 15.07 -11.10
C MET A 16 33.40 13.74 -11.82
N MET A 17 33.23 13.77 -13.12
CA MET A 17 32.96 12.54 -13.89
C MET A 17 34.18 11.63 -13.95
N VAL A 18 35.38 12.21 -13.99
CA VAL A 18 36.64 11.42 -13.86
C VAL A 18 36.70 10.75 -12.48
N ALA A 19 36.50 11.51 -11.40
CA ALA A 19 36.48 10.94 -10.05
C ALA A 19 35.43 9.85 -9.88
N TRP A 20 34.24 10.03 -10.45
CA TRP A 20 33.19 8.99 -10.47
C TRP A 20 33.58 7.78 -11.32
N GLY A 21 34.31 7.97 -12.42
CA GLY A 21 34.84 6.89 -13.24
C GLY A 21 35.85 6.03 -12.47
N ASP A 22 36.81 6.67 -11.81
CA ASP A 22 37.77 5.98 -10.95
C ASP A 22 37.09 5.19 -9.83
N PHE A 23 36.09 5.80 -9.21
CA PHE A 23 35.27 5.12 -8.20
C PHE A 23 34.48 3.94 -8.78
N SER A 24 33.86 4.11 -9.96
CA SER A 24 33.14 3.05 -10.69
C SER A 24 34.05 1.88 -11.04
N ARG A 25 35.27 2.18 -11.51
CA ARG A 25 36.29 1.17 -11.85
C ARG A 25 36.77 0.41 -10.61
N LEU A 26 37.03 1.12 -9.49
CA LEU A 26 37.42 0.51 -8.22
C LEU A 26 36.39 -0.50 -7.72
N HIS A 27 35.13 -0.25 -8.00
CA HIS A 27 34.00 -1.10 -7.59
C HIS A 27 33.41 -1.93 -8.73
N HIS A 28 34.10 -2.02 -9.88
CA HIS A 28 33.71 -2.83 -11.05
C HIS A 28 32.31 -2.56 -11.61
N LEU A 29 31.75 -1.34 -11.43
CA LEU A 29 30.39 -1.04 -11.85
C LEU A 29 30.20 -1.16 -13.36
N ALA A 30 31.04 -0.50 -14.16
CA ALA A 30 30.92 -0.55 -15.62
C ALA A 30 31.13 -1.97 -16.16
N GLU A 31 32.09 -2.73 -15.59
CA GLU A 31 32.35 -4.12 -15.95
C GLU A 31 31.13 -5.00 -15.67
N ARG A 32 30.53 -4.87 -14.50
CA ARG A 32 29.32 -5.62 -14.13
C ARG A 32 28.14 -5.30 -15.02
N LEU A 33 27.87 -4.01 -15.30
CA LEU A 33 26.83 -3.61 -16.23
C LEU A 33 27.04 -4.20 -17.63
N ARG A 34 28.30 -4.28 -18.09
CA ARG A 34 28.66 -4.91 -19.36
C ARG A 34 28.41 -6.41 -19.40
N GLN A 35 28.65 -7.10 -18.29
CA GLN A 35 28.51 -8.56 -18.19
C GLN A 35 27.08 -9.01 -17.91
N GLU A 36 26.36 -8.28 -17.06
CA GLU A 36 25.10 -8.72 -16.48
C GLU A 36 23.86 -8.09 -17.14
N VAL A 37 24.02 -7.00 -17.94
CA VAL A 37 22.89 -6.33 -18.58
C VAL A 37 22.89 -6.53 -20.08
N SER A 38 21.81 -7.11 -20.59
CA SER A 38 21.61 -7.34 -22.02
C SER A 38 20.53 -6.40 -22.57
N ILE A 39 20.80 -5.81 -23.75
CA ILE A 39 19.79 -5.06 -24.52
C ILE A 39 19.64 -5.77 -25.87
N PRO A 40 18.42 -6.19 -26.26
CA PRO A 40 18.22 -6.85 -27.55
C PRO A 40 18.48 -5.87 -28.72
N ARG A 41 19.55 -6.11 -29.49
CA ARG A 41 20.00 -5.26 -30.61
C ARG A 41 20.48 -6.11 -31.75
N HIS A 42 20.26 -5.63 -32.98
CA HIS A 42 20.71 -6.34 -34.22
C HIS A 42 22.17 -6.08 -34.63
N HIS A 43 22.76 -4.96 -34.17
CA HIS A 43 24.15 -4.59 -34.44
C HIS A 43 24.82 -4.05 -33.21
N GLU A 44 25.90 -4.68 -32.78
CA GLU A 44 26.63 -4.35 -31.57
C GLU A 44 28.05 -3.84 -31.90
N ASN A 45 28.14 -2.61 -32.38
CA ASN A 45 29.45 -1.95 -32.51
C ASN A 45 29.96 -1.48 -31.11
N ILE A 46 29.06 -1.24 -30.15
CA ILE A 46 29.34 -0.84 -28.78
C ILE A 46 28.56 -1.79 -27.88
N PRO A 47 29.19 -2.40 -26.88
CA PRO A 47 28.50 -3.27 -25.93
C PRO A 47 27.32 -2.57 -25.28
N ALA A 48 26.22 -3.28 -25.06
CA ALA A 48 25.03 -2.73 -24.40
C ALA A 48 25.38 -2.20 -23.00
N GLY A 49 26.24 -2.91 -22.29
CA GLY A 49 26.71 -2.52 -20.97
C GLY A 49 27.49 -1.21 -20.91
N ASP A 50 28.05 -0.72 -22.03
CA ASP A 50 28.72 0.59 -22.08
C ASP A 50 27.73 1.74 -22.26
N LEU A 51 26.59 1.49 -22.90
CA LEU A 51 25.57 2.51 -23.17
C LEU A 51 24.77 2.93 -21.93
N ILE A 52 24.68 2.05 -20.93
CA ILE A 52 24.01 2.35 -19.65
C ILE A 52 24.85 3.29 -18.78
N PRO A 53 26.15 3.05 -18.54
CA PRO A 53 27.05 4.01 -17.90
C PRO A 53 27.09 5.34 -18.64
N GLU A 54 27.15 5.34 -19.97
CA GLU A 54 27.12 6.55 -20.80
C GLU A 54 25.87 7.40 -20.55
N PHE A 55 24.70 6.76 -20.49
CA PHE A 55 23.44 7.42 -20.12
C PHE A 55 23.48 7.93 -18.67
N GLY A 56 24.00 7.14 -17.74
CA GLY A 56 24.19 7.55 -16.35
C GLY A 56 25.10 8.77 -16.22
N LEU A 57 26.21 8.80 -16.95
CA LEU A 57 27.12 9.95 -17.01
C LEU A 57 26.44 11.23 -17.49
N LEU A 58 25.60 11.11 -18.52
CA LEU A 58 24.82 12.25 -18.99
C LEU A 58 23.95 12.85 -17.88
N LEU A 59 23.25 11.98 -17.14
CA LEU A 59 22.41 12.43 -16.02
C LEU A 59 23.25 13.06 -14.90
N LEU A 60 24.38 12.47 -14.55
CA LEU A 60 25.30 12.98 -13.52
C LEU A 60 25.97 14.30 -13.93
N SER A 61 26.19 14.53 -15.23
CA SER A 61 26.72 15.79 -15.74
C SER A 61 25.74 16.97 -15.65
N GLY A 62 24.47 16.70 -15.29
CA GLY A 62 23.40 17.70 -15.23
C GLY A 62 22.80 18.04 -16.60
N SER A 63 23.18 17.31 -17.66
CA SER A 63 22.61 17.50 -18.99
C SER A 63 21.15 17.04 -19.03
N THR A 64 20.31 17.77 -19.74
CA THR A 64 18.88 17.50 -19.81
C THR A 64 18.46 16.82 -21.13
N GLN A 65 19.34 16.80 -22.12
CA GLN A 65 19.09 16.27 -23.45
C GLN A 65 20.15 15.26 -23.85
N LEU A 66 19.71 14.14 -24.41
CA LEU A 66 20.62 13.05 -24.83
C LEU A 66 21.65 13.50 -25.89
N GLN A 67 21.28 14.46 -26.75
CA GLN A 67 22.20 15.04 -27.73
C GLN A 67 23.39 15.77 -27.13
N ASP A 68 23.32 16.20 -25.86
CA ASP A 68 24.41 16.91 -25.18
C ASP A 68 25.66 16.02 -25.02
N LEU A 69 25.50 14.71 -25.08
CA LEU A 69 26.64 13.76 -25.12
C LEU A 69 27.66 14.10 -26.20
N ASN A 70 27.19 14.49 -27.40
CA ASN A 70 28.01 14.73 -28.58
C ASN A 70 28.02 16.19 -29.04
N LEU A 71 26.92 16.92 -28.88
CA LEU A 71 26.66 18.23 -29.48
C LEU A 71 26.54 19.34 -28.46
N GLY A 72 26.58 19.04 -27.17
CA GLY A 72 26.54 20.05 -26.10
C GLY A 72 27.81 20.97 -26.12
N PRO A 73 27.79 22.04 -25.35
CA PRO A 73 28.94 22.94 -25.22
C PRO A 73 30.20 22.24 -24.72
N ARG A 74 30.00 21.18 -23.92
CA ARG A 74 31.05 20.35 -23.30
C ARG A 74 30.71 18.88 -23.52
N PRO A 75 30.95 18.34 -24.72
CA PRO A 75 30.51 16.99 -25.05
C PRO A 75 31.35 15.94 -24.32
N LEU A 76 30.70 15.10 -23.48
CA LEU A 76 31.34 14.03 -22.72
C LEU A 76 32.11 13.05 -23.62
N VAL A 77 31.59 12.78 -24.81
CA VAL A 77 32.22 11.86 -25.80
C VAL A 77 33.58 12.35 -26.29
N LYS A 78 33.91 13.62 -26.16
CA LYS A 78 35.20 14.19 -26.55
C LYS A 78 36.20 14.30 -25.40
N ASP A 79 35.79 14.00 -24.19
CA ASP A 79 36.66 14.08 -23.01
C ASP A 79 37.41 12.78 -22.80
N GLU A 80 38.65 12.73 -23.18
CA GLU A 80 39.50 11.52 -23.10
C GLU A 80 39.79 11.13 -21.66
N ALA A 81 39.82 12.07 -20.71
CA ALA A 81 40.02 11.73 -19.30
C ALA A 81 38.79 11.00 -18.73
N VAL A 82 37.60 11.41 -19.13
CA VAL A 82 36.35 10.69 -18.73
C VAL A 82 36.29 9.30 -19.33
N LYS A 83 36.63 9.17 -20.62
CA LYS A 83 36.66 7.84 -21.28
C LYS A 83 37.60 6.86 -20.56
N GLU A 84 38.80 7.32 -20.27
CA GLU A 84 39.80 6.50 -19.58
C GLU A 84 39.37 6.14 -18.16
N ALA A 85 38.82 7.08 -17.42
CA ALA A 85 38.38 6.85 -16.05
C ALA A 85 37.25 5.80 -15.96
N TRP A 86 36.31 5.82 -16.92
CA TRP A 86 35.20 4.91 -16.96
C TRP A 86 35.47 3.59 -17.69
N ASP A 87 36.52 3.54 -18.47
CA ASP A 87 36.87 2.37 -19.31
C ASP A 87 35.68 1.91 -20.17
N VAL A 88 34.95 2.85 -20.79
CA VAL A 88 33.77 2.58 -21.64
C VAL A 88 33.94 3.18 -23.03
N GLN A 89 33.34 2.51 -24.01
CA GLN A 89 33.24 3.04 -25.36
C GLN A 89 32.02 3.93 -25.49
N PHE A 90 32.26 5.23 -25.67
CA PHE A 90 31.18 6.19 -25.88
C PHE A 90 30.58 6.07 -27.29
N GLY A 91 29.27 5.96 -27.33
CA GLY A 91 28.48 5.97 -28.55
C GLY A 91 28.03 7.38 -28.96
N HIS A 92 27.54 7.47 -30.17
CA HIS A 92 26.77 8.64 -30.58
C HIS A 92 25.42 8.63 -29.84
N TYR A 93 24.89 9.80 -29.46
CA TYR A 93 23.63 9.92 -28.71
C TYR A 93 22.46 9.17 -29.36
N THR A 94 22.43 9.05 -30.71
CA THR A 94 21.42 8.25 -31.42
C THR A 94 21.56 6.76 -31.16
N THR A 95 22.77 6.25 -30.89
CA THR A 95 23.04 4.86 -30.53
C THR A 95 22.49 4.59 -29.11
N VAL A 96 22.77 5.50 -28.16
CA VAL A 96 22.20 5.42 -26.81
C VAL A 96 20.67 5.50 -26.86
N SER A 97 20.10 6.41 -27.64
CA SER A 97 18.65 6.54 -27.82
C SER A 97 18.01 5.24 -28.37
N ARG A 98 18.65 4.60 -29.35
CA ARG A 98 18.16 3.33 -29.89
C ARG A 98 18.26 2.21 -28.89
N ALA A 99 19.34 2.15 -28.10
CA ALA A 99 19.50 1.16 -27.05
C ALA A 99 18.43 1.32 -25.94
N LEU A 100 18.21 2.55 -25.47
CA LEU A 100 17.16 2.81 -24.48
C LEU A 100 15.76 2.44 -24.99
N LYS A 101 15.48 2.66 -26.28
CA LYS A 101 14.20 2.25 -26.90
C LYS A 101 14.07 0.73 -27.08
N ALA A 102 15.18 0.01 -27.20
CA ALA A 102 15.22 -1.44 -27.32
C ALA A 102 15.26 -2.15 -25.97
N ALA A 103 15.51 -1.42 -24.88
CA ALA A 103 15.53 -1.97 -23.53
C ALA A 103 14.16 -2.56 -23.16
N THR A 104 14.20 -3.75 -22.60
CA THR A 104 13.03 -4.50 -22.14
C THR A 104 12.88 -4.39 -20.62
N ALA A 105 11.78 -4.87 -20.07
CA ALA A 105 11.61 -4.98 -18.62
C ALA A 105 12.73 -5.83 -17.98
N GLU A 106 13.19 -6.87 -18.67
CA GLU A 106 14.33 -7.69 -18.23
C GLU A 106 15.63 -6.88 -18.19
N THR A 107 15.93 -6.11 -19.24
CA THR A 107 17.09 -5.18 -19.28
C THR A 107 17.08 -4.24 -18.07
N VAL A 108 15.92 -3.66 -17.75
CA VAL A 108 15.76 -2.74 -16.61
C VAL A 108 15.96 -3.48 -15.29
N SER A 109 15.40 -4.68 -15.14
CA SER A 109 15.56 -5.50 -13.93
C SER A 109 17.03 -5.89 -13.70
N GLN A 110 17.76 -6.27 -14.74
CA GLN A 110 19.19 -6.57 -14.68
C GLN A 110 20.00 -5.33 -14.25
N ALA A 111 19.75 -4.18 -14.84
CA ALA A 111 20.43 -2.94 -14.49
C ALA A 111 20.15 -2.53 -13.04
N ILE A 112 18.90 -2.64 -12.57
CA ILE A 112 18.52 -2.38 -11.18
C ILE A 112 19.26 -3.34 -10.25
N ALA A 113 19.33 -4.63 -10.54
CA ALA A 113 20.02 -5.62 -9.72
C ALA A 113 21.51 -5.28 -9.55
N VAL A 114 22.19 -4.90 -10.64
CA VAL A 114 23.60 -4.48 -10.58
C VAL A 114 23.75 -3.22 -9.70
N LEU A 115 22.87 -2.22 -9.85
CA LEU A 115 22.94 -0.99 -9.06
C LEU A 115 22.61 -1.22 -7.58
N GLU A 116 21.64 -2.10 -7.28
CA GLU A 116 21.33 -2.51 -5.91
C GLU A 116 22.54 -3.18 -5.24
N GLU A 117 23.20 -4.10 -5.93
CA GLU A 117 24.38 -4.77 -5.40
C GLU A 117 25.60 -3.85 -5.29
N PHE A 118 25.79 -2.95 -6.25
CA PHE A 118 26.82 -1.92 -6.19
C PHE A 118 26.63 -0.98 -4.98
N SER A 119 25.40 -0.56 -4.69
CA SER A 119 25.12 0.34 -3.58
C SER A 119 25.13 -0.34 -2.20
N ARG A 120 25.00 -1.65 -2.15
CA ARG A 120 24.85 -2.45 -0.93
C ARG A 120 25.98 -2.27 0.11
N PRO A 121 27.28 -2.35 -0.23
CA PRO A 121 28.35 -2.16 0.76
C PRO A 121 28.28 -0.81 1.48
N PHE A 122 27.85 0.24 0.77
CA PHE A 122 27.70 1.58 1.33
C PHE A 122 26.50 1.67 2.28
N ILE A 123 25.39 1.02 1.92
CA ILE A 123 24.20 0.91 2.78
C ILE A 123 24.55 0.11 4.04
N ASP A 124 25.19 -1.06 3.91
CA ASP A 124 25.56 -1.91 5.03
C ASP A 124 26.51 -1.17 6.00
N GLN A 125 27.51 -0.46 5.47
CA GLN A 125 28.43 0.34 6.27
C GLN A 125 27.70 1.45 7.03
N GLU A 126 26.75 2.13 6.40
CA GLU A 126 26.00 3.20 7.03
C GLU A 126 25.04 2.69 8.10
N VAL A 127 24.36 1.57 7.83
CA VAL A 127 23.48 0.89 8.80
C VAL A 127 24.29 0.45 10.03
N GLN A 128 25.47 -0.18 9.83
CA GLN A 128 26.34 -0.60 10.92
C GLN A 128 26.84 0.58 11.75
N ALA A 129 27.24 1.68 11.12
CA ALA A 129 27.70 2.87 11.81
C ALA A 129 26.60 3.54 12.65
N LEU A 130 25.38 3.61 12.13
CA LEU A 130 24.22 4.12 12.87
C LEU A 130 23.87 3.20 14.04
N ALA A 131 23.81 1.89 13.82
CA ALA A 131 23.56 0.91 14.87
C ALA A 131 24.62 0.97 15.98
N ALA A 132 25.91 1.04 15.63
CA ALA A 132 27.00 1.17 16.60
C ALA A 132 26.93 2.46 17.41
N SER A 133 26.36 3.54 16.87
CA SER A 133 26.13 4.80 17.58
C SER A 133 24.90 4.79 18.50
N GLY A 134 24.15 3.69 18.56
CA GLY A 134 22.90 3.59 19.31
C GLY A 134 21.75 4.42 18.73
N LYS A 135 21.91 4.95 17.52
CA LYS A 135 20.87 5.75 16.85
C LYS A 135 19.87 4.84 16.14
N GLU A 136 18.62 5.26 16.12
CA GLU A 136 17.60 4.63 15.27
C GLU A 136 17.87 4.93 13.78
N LEU A 137 17.49 4.00 12.92
CA LEU A 137 17.47 4.26 11.49
C LEU A 137 16.27 5.15 11.16
N ALA A 138 16.51 6.22 10.43
CA ALA A 138 15.46 7.11 9.97
C ALA A 138 15.24 6.92 8.46
N LEU A 139 13.99 6.63 8.06
CA LEU A 139 13.58 6.52 6.67
C LEU A 139 12.69 7.69 6.29
N HIS A 140 12.69 8.05 5.02
CA HIS A 140 11.80 9.06 4.46
C HIS A 140 11.08 8.46 3.25
N ALA A 141 9.76 8.38 3.31
CA ALA A 141 8.90 7.98 2.20
C ALA A 141 8.31 9.23 1.54
N ASP A 142 8.48 9.33 0.24
CA ASP A 142 8.03 10.44 -0.59
C ASP A 142 7.38 9.92 -1.88
N LEU A 143 6.50 10.74 -2.47
CA LEU A 143 5.90 10.48 -3.77
C LEU A 143 6.18 11.66 -4.70
N SER A 144 7.06 11.46 -5.66
CA SER A 144 7.46 12.49 -6.63
C SER A 144 6.77 12.28 -7.96
N GLY A 145 6.01 13.27 -8.42
CA GLY A 145 5.44 13.28 -9.78
C GLY A 145 6.53 13.48 -10.84
N ARG A 146 6.44 12.72 -11.91
CA ARG A 146 7.34 12.80 -13.09
C ARG A 146 6.52 13.17 -14.32
N PRO A 147 6.29 14.46 -14.59
CA PRO A 147 5.53 14.89 -15.75
C PRO A 147 6.25 14.55 -17.04
N VAL A 148 5.49 14.18 -18.05
CA VAL A 148 5.97 13.91 -19.42
C VAL A 148 5.23 14.81 -20.41
N SER A 149 5.74 14.90 -21.64
CA SER A 149 5.10 15.68 -22.70
C SER A 149 3.72 15.13 -23.04
N SER A 150 2.68 15.95 -22.96
CA SER A 150 1.33 15.59 -23.37
C SER A 150 1.17 15.42 -24.89
N TYR A 151 2.15 15.89 -25.66
CA TYR A 151 2.17 15.77 -27.13
C TYR A 151 2.80 14.48 -27.62
N SER A 152 3.47 13.71 -26.78
CA SER A 152 4.13 12.46 -27.14
C SER A 152 3.30 11.27 -26.70
N ARG A 153 3.13 10.28 -27.61
CA ARG A 153 2.50 8.98 -27.32
C ARG A 153 3.53 7.90 -26.92
N THR A 154 4.78 8.29 -26.68
CA THR A 154 5.89 7.36 -26.46
C THR A 154 6.12 7.00 -24.99
N TYR A 155 5.27 7.43 -24.09
CA TYR A 155 5.38 7.15 -22.66
C TYR A 155 4.35 6.08 -22.24
N PRO A 156 4.75 4.79 -22.23
CA PRO A 156 3.85 3.72 -21.83
C PRO A 156 3.39 3.96 -20.37
N GLU A 157 2.13 3.66 -20.12
CA GLU A 157 1.48 3.78 -18.79
C GLU A 157 1.44 5.19 -18.20
N ALA A 158 1.88 6.23 -18.91
CA ALA A 158 1.68 7.60 -18.46
C ALA A 158 0.19 7.92 -18.35
N ARG A 159 -0.23 8.48 -17.22
CA ARG A 159 -1.62 8.89 -16.95
C ARG A 159 -1.68 10.27 -16.35
N TRP A 160 -2.84 10.91 -16.46
CA TRP A 160 -3.10 12.18 -15.82
C TRP A 160 -3.21 11.99 -14.30
N GLY A 161 -2.45 12.78 -13.55
CA GLY A 161 -2.45 12.76 -12.10
C GLY A 161 -1.84 14.02 -11.51
N HIS A 162 -1.89 14.15 -10.20
CA HIS A 162 -1.27 15.26 -9.49
C HIS A 162 0.25 15.11 -9.52
N MET A 163 0.94 16.07 -10.15
CA MET A 163 2.40 16.17 -10.22
C MET A 163 2.82 17.40 -9.41
N GLY A 164 2.95 17.25 -8.10
CA GLY A 164 3.01 18.37 -7.17
C GLY A 164 1.68 19.13 -7.13
N ASP A 165 1.71 20.44 -7.36
CA ASP A 165 0.52 21.30 -7.32
C ASP A 165 -0.26 21.33 -8.64
N THR A 166 0.19 20.62 -9.67
CA THR A 166 -0.43 20.66 -11.01
C THR A 166 -0.97 19.31 -11.42
N LEU A 167 -2.02 19.31 -12.27
CA LEU A 167 -2.50 18.12 -12.95
C LEU A 167 -1.75 17.99 -14.29
N ALA A 168 -0.98 16.93 -14.45
CA ALA A 168 -0.19 16.69 -15.66
C ALA A 168 -0.23 15.22 -16.08
N LEU A 169 0.08 14.95 -17.36
CA LEU A 169 0.35 13.61 -17.84
C LEU A 169 1.73 13.17 -17.34
N GLY A 170 1.85 11.98 -16.77
CA GLY A 170 3.14 11.50 -16.27
C GLY A 170 3.06 10.21 -15.49
N HIS A 171 4.08 10.01 -14.68
CA HIS A 171 4.22 8.88 -13.78
C HIS A 171 4.36 9.36 -12.34
N GLN A 172 4.01 8.52 -11.39
CA GLN A 172 4.33 8.68 -9.97
C GLN A 172 5.56 7.85 -9.64
N HIS A 173 6.48 8.45 -8.88
CA HIS A 173 7.70 7.81 -8.40
C HIS A 173 7.71 7.78 -6.87
N PRO A 174 7.03 6.81 -6.24
CA PRO A 174 7.17 6.58 -4.82
C PRO A 174 8.58 6.07 -4.52
N LEU A 175 9.17 6.58 -3.46
CA LEU A 175 10.54 6.22 -3.07
C LEU A 175 10.72 6.23 -1.56
N ILE A 176 11.68 5.43 -1.08
CA ILE A 176 12.20 5.49 0.28
C ILE A 176 13.68 5.79 0.25
N THR A 177 14.07 6.77 1.06
CA THR A 177 15.46 7.16 1.27
C THR A 177 15.83 7.07 2.75
N MET A 178 17.12 6.89 3.02
CA MET A 178 17.72 6.94 4.35
C MET A 178 18.76 8.08 4.40
N PRO A 179 18.69 9.03 5.34
CA PRO A 179 19.76 9.98 5.57
C PRO A 179 20.95 9.23 6.18
N GLY A 180 22.06 9.23 5.48
CA GLY A 180 23.34 8.76 5.99
C GLY A 180 24.10 9.89 6.68
N ARG A 181 25.32 9.59 7.16
CA ARG A 181 26.20 10.56 7.85
C ARG A 181 26.67 11.69 6.93
N VAL A 182 26.82 11.40 5.65
CA VAL A 182 27.37 12.35 4.66
C VAL A 182 26.34 12.66 3.56
N TYR A 183 25.57 11.68 3.12
CA TYR A 183 24.65 11.79 1.99
C TYR A 183 23.36 11.00 2.24
N ARG A 184 22.37 11.20 1.39
CA ARG A 184 21.11 10.45 1.43
C ARG A 184 21.21 9.23 0.53
N LEU A 185 20.90 8.05 1.08
CA LEU A 185 20.86 6.80 0.36
C LEU A 185 19.46 6.53 -0.19
N HIS A 186 19.37 6.13 -1.44
CA HIS A 186 18.15 5.61 -2.04
C HIS A 186 18.04 4.11 -1.71
N LEU A 187 16.92 3.68 -1.14
CA LEU A 187 16.71 2.30 -0.74
C LEU A 187 15.71 1.56 -1.63
N ALA A 188 14.63 2.21 -1.99
CA ALA A 188 13.61 1.65 -2.86
C ALA A 188 12.90 2.74 -3.65
N GLY A 189 12.47 2.43 -4.87
CA GLY A 189 11.65 3.31 -5.68
C GLY A 189 11.11 2.56 -6.89
N PHE A 190 9.91 2.97 -7.30
CA PHE A 190 9.20 2.37 -8.44
C PHE A 190 8.63 3.45 -9.33
N LEU A 191 8.38 3.12 -10.57
CA LEU A 191 7.67 4.01 -11.49
C LEU A 191 6.26 3.45 -11.70
N HIS A 192 5.26 4.24 -11.32
CA HIS A 192 3.85 3.89 -11.43
C HIS A 192 3.11 4.83 -12.37
N PRO A 193 1.93 4.45 -12.90
CA PRO A 193 1.06 5.35 -13.64
C PRO A 193 0.75 6.63 -12.86
N GLY A 194 0.56 7.75 -13.57
CA GLY A 194 0.41 9.08 -12.96
C GLY A 194 -0.80 9.25 -12.04
N ASP A 195 -1.82 8.39 -12.19
CA ASP A 195 -3.00 8.33 -11.32
C ASP A 195 -2.82 7.50 -10.03
N THR A 196 -1.63 6.93 -9.83
CA THR A 196 -1.31 6.15 -8.63
C THR A 196 -1.24 7.04 -7.40
N VAL A 197 -1.83 6.58 -6.31
CA VAL A 197 -1.84 7.29 -5.03
C VAL A 197 -0.87 6.65 -4.02
N SER A 198 -0.26 7.49 -3.20
CA SER A 198 0.75 7.07 -2.21
C SER A 198 0.30 5.90 -1.32
N GLN A 199 -0.99 5.84 -0.98
CA GLN A 199 -1.54 4.81 -0.10
C GLN A 199 -1.38 3.38 -0.65
N THR A 200 -1.32 3.22 -1.97
CA THR A 200 -1.24 1.89 -2.61
C THR A 200 0.18 1.36 -2.72
N CYS A 201 1.19 2.24 -2.67
CA CYS A 201 2.59 1.90 -2.94
C CYS A 201 3.39 1.51 -1.68
N LEU A 202 2.90 1.84 -0.47
CA LEU A 202 3.72 1.75 0.75
C LEU A 202 4.21 0.33 1.05
N ARG A 203 3.36 -0.68 0.88
CA ARG A 203 3.72 -2.08 1.18
C ARG A 203 4.88 -2.57 0.31
N GLU A 204 4.81 -2.30 -0.98
CA GLU A 204 5.84 -2.63 -1.96
C GLU A 204 7.16 -1.93 -1.61
N LEU A 205 7.11 -0.63 -1.30
CA LEU A 205 8.26 0.15 -0.88
C LEU A 205 8.91 -0.41 0.39
N ILE A 206 8.14 -0.78 1.40
CA ILE A 206 8.66 -1.34 2.65
C ILE A 206 9.34 -2.68 2.40
N GLN A 207 8.73 -3.57 1.61
CA GLN A 207 9.31 -4.87 1.27
C GLN A 207 10.65 -4.72 0.54
N ALA A 208 10.70 -3.85 -0.47
CA ALA A 208 11.94 -3.57 -1.19
C ALA A 208 13.00 -2.91 -0.29
N THR A 209 12.60 -2.01 0.59
CA THR A 209 13.50 -1.36 1.55
C THR A 209 14.10 -2.37 2.52
N GLU A 210 13.31 -3.27 3.10
CA GLU A 210 13.81 -4.31 4.01
C GLU A 210 14.78 -5.29 3.31
N LYS A 211 14.49 -5.64 2.06
CA LYS A 211 15.39 -6.44 1.22
C LYS A 211 16.74 -5.75 1.03
N GLN A 212 16.73 -4.44 0.77
CA GLN A 212 17.94 -3.65 0.54
C GLN A 212 18.72 -3.39 1.85
N LEU A 213 18.04 -3.08 2.95
CA LEU A 213 18.64 -2.87 4.27
C LEU A 213 19.17 -4.17 4.92
N ARG A 214 18.64 -5.33 4.57
CA ARG A 214 18.89 -6.63 5.21
C ARG A 214 18.66 -6.63 6.73
N CYS A 215 17.97 -5.63 7.21
CA CYS A 215 17.54 -5.53 8.60
C CYS A 215 16.12 -5.01 8.65
N ARG A 216 15.42 -5.34 9.71
CA ARG A 216 14.02 -4.97 9.87
C ARG A 216 13.66 -4.83 11.36
N PRO A 217 12.60 -4.08 11.70
CA PRO A 217 12.15 -3.97 13.07
C PRO A 217 11.48 -5.26 13.54
N ARG A 218 11.37 -5.40 14.86
CA ARG A 218 10.56 -6.47 15.46
C ARG A 218 9.08 -6.20 15.21
N ARG A 219 8.38 -7.18 14.62
CA ARG A 219 6.95 -7.11 14.34
C ARG A 219 6.13 -7.08 15.62
N ARG A 220 5.12 -6.22 15.67
CA ARG A 220 4.27 -6.04 16.86
C ARG A 220 3.06 -6.98 16.80
N VAL A 221 3.31 -8.28 16.89
CA VAL A 221 2.30 -9.33 16.78
C VAL A 221 1.18 -9.21 17.81
N GLU A 222 1.47 -8.67 19.00
CA GLU A 222 0.48 -8.48 20.06
C GLU A 222 -0.66 -7.52 19.66
N LEU A 223 -0.37 -6.53 18.83
CA LEU A 223 -1.39 -5.60 18.34
C LEU A 223 -2.38 -6.31 17.42
N VAL A 224 -1.88 -7.18 16.56
CA VAL A 224 -2.74 -7.97 15.66
C VAL A 224 -3.56 -9.00 16.48
N ARG A 225 -2.95 -9.64 17.46
CA ARG A 225 -3.65 -10.54 18.39
C ARG A 225 -4.82 -9.83 19.09
N SER A 226 -4.59 -8.66 19.67
CA SER A 226 -5.66 -7.88 20.33
C SER A 226 -6.80 -7.53 19.38
N ARG A 227 -6.50 -7.26 18.10
CA ARG A 227 -7.54 -7.02 17.08
C ARG A 227 -8.33 -8.28 16.77
N ILE A 228 -7.67 -9.44 16.67
CA ILE A 228 -8.33 -10.75 16.46
C ILE A 228 -9.29 -11.04 17.64
N GLU A 229 -8.83 -10.87 18.88
CA GLU A 229 -9.64 -11.04 20.07
C GLU A 229 -10.85 -10.08 20.09
N GLY A 230 -10.65 -8.83 19.67
CA GLY A 230 -11.73 -7.86 19.53
C GLY A 230 -12.78 -8.25 18.49
N LEU A 231 -12.35 -8.82 17.35
CA LEU A 231 -13.27 -9.36 16.35
C LEU A 231 -14.02 -10.59 16.87
N GLN A 232 -13.34 -11.50 17.56
CA GLN A 232 -13.94 -12.69 18.15
C GLN A 232 -15.07 -12.33 19.13
N LYS A 233 -14.83 -11.39 20.04
CA LYS A 233 -15.87 -10.89 20.97
C LYS A 233 -17.08 -10.31 20.22
N ARG A 234 -16.85 -9.61 19.13
CA ARG A 234 -17.95 -9.07 18.31
C ARG A 234 -18.73 -10.18 17.60
N ILE A 235 -18.06 -11.20 17.09
CA ILE A 235 -18.71 -12.38 16.49
C ILE A 235 -19.62 -13.03 17.51
N GLU A 236 -19.13 -13.31 18.73
CA GLU A 236 -19.89 -13.89 19.81
C GLU A 236 -21.14 -13.06 20.18
N GLN A 237 -21.02 -11.73 20.19
CA GLN A 237 -22.17 -10.85 20.39
C GLN A 237 -23.22 -11.00 19.29
N TYR A 238 -22.81 -11.05 18.02
CA TYR A 238 -23.73 -11.24 16.91
C TYR A 238 -24.36 -12.64 16.90
N ASP A 239 -23.62 -13.68 17.31
CA ASP A 239 -24.14 -15.04 17.47
C ASP A 239 -25.21 -15.11 18.58
N ALA A 240 -24.99 -14.42 19.70
CA ALA A 240 -25.99 -14.31 20.77
C ALA A 240 -27.27 -13.60 20.28
N TYR A 241 -27.11 -12.49 19.54
CA TYR A 241 -28.28 -11.80 18.91
C TYR A 241 -28.98 -12.70 17.90
N LEU A 242 -28.24 -13.42 17.07
CA LEU A 242 -28.80 -14.36 16.09
C LEU A 242 -29.64 -15.43 16.80
N SER A 243 -29.12 -16.05 17.86
CA SER A 243 -29.82 -17.06 18.65
C SER A 243 -31.12 -16.50 19.27
N GLN A 244 -31.06 -15.29 19.81
CA GLN A 244 -32.25 -14.61 20.35
C GLN A 244 -33.32 -14.36 19.26
N GLN A 245 -32.93 -13.90 18.06
CA GLN A 245 -33.87 -13.70 16.97
C GLN A 245 -34.45 -15.00 16.44
N GLN A 246 -33.68 -16.10 16.41
CA GLN A 246 -34.18 -17.42 16.04
C GLN A 246 -35.23 -17.93 17.01
N GLN A 247 -35.02 -17.78 18.33
CA GLN A 247 -36.01 -18.10 19.35
C GLN A 247 -37.29 -17.27 19.21
N ALA A 248 -37.15 -15.97 18.96
CA ALA A 248 -38.29 -15.08 18.74
C ALA A 248 -39.08 -15.45 17.46
N LEU A 249 -38.40 -15.94 16.43
CA LEU A 249 -39.05 -16.44 15.21
C LEU A 249 -39.88 -17.69 15.50
N LEU A 250 -39.34 -18.64 16.24
CA LEU A 250 -40.06 -19.87 16.64
C LEU A 250 -41.32 -19.53 17.44
N GLN A 251 -41.22 -18.64 18.43
CA GLN A 251 -42.38 -18.22 19.22
C GLN A 251 -43.47 -17.54 18.36
N GLU A 252 -43.09 -16.71 17.39
CA GLU A 252 -44.04 -16.04 16.52
C GLU A 252 -44.67 -17.05 15.51
N GLN A 253 -43.92 -18.09 15.08
CA GLN A 253 -44.47 -19.19 14.26
C GLN A 253 -45.50 -20.00 15.03
N GLU A 254 -45.23 -20.38 16.28
CA GLU A 254 -46.17 -21.06 17.15
C GLU A 254 -47.45 -20.24 17.36
N ARG A 255 -47.29 -18.96 17.60
CA ARG A 255 -48.41 -18.03 17.73
C ARG A 255 -49.26 -17.95 16.46
N GLN A 256 -48.61 -17.88 15.31
CA GLN A 256 -49.31 -17.91 14.03
C GLN A 256 -50.14 -19.15 13.88
N GLN A 257 -49.55 -20.31 14.13
CA GLN A 257 -50.26 -21.60 14.04
C GLN A 257 -51.47 -21.68 14.97
N GLN A 258 -51.34 -21.16 16.19
CA GLN A 258 -52.47 -21.10 17.14
C GLN A 258 -53.60 -20.20 16.60
N LEU A 259 -53.27 -19.04 16.00
CA LEU A 259 -54.24 -18.14 15.41
C LEU A 259 -54.94 -18.76 14.18
N GLU A 260 -54.19 -19.48 13.34
CA GLU A 260 -54.73 -20.19 12.18
C GLU A 260 -55.72 -21.28 12.61
N ASN A 261 -55.40 -22.07 13.60
CA ASN A 261 -56.29 -23.10 14.16
C ASN A 261 -57.59 -22.47 14.72
N ARG A 262 -57.47 -21.41 15.52
CA ARG A 262 -58.62 -20.66 16.04
C ARG A 262 -59.51 -20.07 14.94
N LEU A 263 -58.90 -19.55 13.87
CA LEU A 263 -59.64 -19.04 12.72
C LEU A 263 -60.36 -20.16 11.95
N ALA A 264 -59.77 -21.34 11.84
CA ALA A 264 -60.39 -22.51 11.23
C ALA A 264 -61.66 -22.96 12.02
N ASP A 265 -61.54 -23.08 13.35
CA ASP A 265 -62.65 -23.45 14.24
C ASP A 265 -63.80 -22.39 14.16
N GLN A 266 -63.40 -21.12 14.14
CA GLN A 266 -64.35 -19.99 14.04
C GLN A 266 -65.09 -20.00 12.71
N ARG A 267 -64.44 -20.33 11.60
CA ARG A 267 -65.07 -20.44 10.28
C ARG A 267 -66.14 -21.55 10.27
N LEU A 268 -65.86 -22.72 10.86
CA LEU A 268 -66.84 -23.79 11.01
C LEU A 268 -68.05 -23.37 11.83
N LEU A 269 -67.81 -22.67 12.95
CA LEU A 269 -68.88 -22.10 13.77
C LEU A 269 -69.75 -21.11 13.01
N LEU A 270 -69.11 -20.18 12.24
CA LEU A 270 -69.83 -19.21 11.43
C LEU A 270 -70.71 -19.86 10.39
N VAL A 271 -70.25 -20.84 9.64
CA VAL A 271 -71.03 -21.63 8.67
C VAL A 271 -72.25 -22.23 9.34
N THR A 272 -72.10 -22.85 10.52
CA THR A 272 -73.20 -23.44 11.28
C THR A 272 -74.21 -22.41 11.75
N LEU A 273 -73.78 -21.26 12.24
CA LEU A 273 -74.65 -20.18 12.70
C LEU A 273 -75.41 -19.50 11.55
N GLU A 274 -74.77 -19.35 10.40
CA GLU A 274 -75.36 -18.79 9.18
C GLU A 274 -76.42 -19.73 8.61
N ALA A 275 -76.17 -21.03 8.56
CA ALA A 275 -77.13 -22.02 8.15
C ALA A 275 -78.37 -22.05 9.07
N LYS A 276 -78.20 -21.97 10.39
CA LYS A 276 -79.31 -21.90 11.36
C LYS A 276 -80.11 -20.60 11.27
N ARG A 277 -79.54 -19.51 10.84
CA ARG A 277 -80.23 -18.21 10.73
C ARG A 277 -81.17 -18.14 9.56
N GLY A 278 -80.87 -18.74 8.42
CA GLY A 278 -81.53 -18.56 7.16
C GLY A 278 -81.52 -17.06 6.70
N ASN A 279 -82.65 -16.58 6.16
CA ASN A 279 -82.73 -15.19 5.62
C ASN A 279 -83.06 -14.12 6.68
N LYS A 280 -83.01 -14.40 7.97
CA LYS A 280 -83.33 -13.42 9.03
C LYS A 280 -82.22 -12.35 9.15
N PRO A 281 -82.56 -11.04 9.43
CA PRO A 281 -81.55 -10.00 9.63
C PRO A 281 -80.63 -10.33 10.82
N ILE A 282 -79.37 -9.87 10.76
CA ILE A 282 -78.39 -10.06 11.86
C ILE A 282 -78.74 -9.06 12.97
N LYS A 283 -79.15 -9.58 14.13
CA LYS A 283 -79.37 -8.72 15.31
C LYS A 283 -78.03 -8.25 15.88
N PRO A 284 -77.90 -6.93 16.23
CA PRO A 284 -76.74 -6.46 17.01
C PRO A 284 -76.60 -7.31 18.30
N TYR A 285 -75.39 -7.58 18.71
CA TYR A 285 -75.06 -8.43 19.88
C TYR A 285 -75.42 -9.90 19.78
N SER A 286 -75.94 -10.39 18.64
CA SER A 286 -76.16 -11.82 18.43
C SER A 286 -74.82 -12.57 18.44
N LEU A 287 -74.88 -13.91 18.76
CA LEU A 287 -73.67 -14.76 18.74
C LEU A 287 -72.98 -14.67 17.35
N LEU A 288 -73.73 -14.63 16.28
CA LEU A 288 -73.20 -14.49 14.91
C LEU A 288 -72.43 -13.17 14.74
N ALA A 289 -72.96 -12.03 15.25
CA ALA A 289 -72.30 -10.75 15.17
C ALA A 289 -70.97 -10.72 15.96
N LYS A 290 -71.00 -11.26 17.18
CA LYS A 290 -69.79 -11.41 18.03
C LYS A 290 -68.75 -12.31 17.37
N THR A 291 -69.14 -13.46 16.80
CA THR A 291 -68.27 -14.39 16.12
C THR A 291 -67.59 -13.75 14.89
N ARG A 292 -68.32 -12.96 14.07
CA ARG A 292 -67.77 -12.23 12.96
C ARG A 292 -66.78 -11.13 13.40
N GLN A 293 -67.08 -10.43 14.48
CA GLN A 293 -66.16 -9.43 15.03
C GLN A 293 -64.87 -10.07 15.55
N GLN A 294 -64.99 -11.19 16.23
CA GLN A 294 -63.85 -11.96 16.73
C GLN A 294 -62.95 -12.50 15.60
N GLN A 295 -63.58 -12.98 14.52
CA GLN A 295 -62.87 -13.40 13.30
C GLN A 295 -62.04 -12.27 12.70
N LYS A 296 -62.60 -11.08 12.56
CA LYS A 296 -61.84 -9.89 12.07
C LYS A 296 -60.67 -9.56 12.97
N THR A 297 -60.86 -9.63 14.29
CA THR A 297 -59.77 -9.38 15.24
C THR A 297 -58.63 -10.41 15.09
N TRP A 298 -58.93 -11.70 14.96
CA TRP A 298 -57.92 -12.72 14.77
C TRP A 298 -57.26 -12.66 13.40
N GLN A 299 -57.96 -12.31 12.33
CA GLN A 299 -57.36 -12.05 11.03
C GLN A 299 -56.34 -10.89 11.09
N ARG A 300 -56.69 -9.79 11.81
CA ARG A 300 -55.72 -8.70 12.03
C ARG A 300 -54.50 -9.12 12.84
N GLN A 301 -54.73 -9.93 13.90
CA GLN A 301 -53.62 -10.48 14.69
C GLN A 301 -52.73 -11.41 13.86
N LEU A 302 -53.29 -12.24 13.00
CA LEU A 302 -52.54 -13.09 12.08
C LEU A 302 -51.66 -12.28 11.12
N GLY A 303 -52.23 -11.23 10.50
CA GLY A 303 -51.46 -10.33 9.63
C GLY A 303 -50.30 -9.64 10.38
N ASN A 304 -50.54 -9.21 11.62
CA ASN A 304 -49.46 -8.64 12.46
C ASN A 304 -48.36 -9.67 12.81
N ALA A 305 -48.73 -10.93 13.07
CA ALA A 305 -47.76 -11.99 13.34
C ALA A 305 -46.90 -12.30 12.12
N GLN A 306 -47.50 -12.40 10.95
CA GLN A 306 -46.78 -12.55 9.67
C GLN A 306 -45.82 -11.40 9.41
N GLN A 307 -46.27 -10.15 9.61
CA GLN A 307 -45.37 -8.99 9.44
C GLN A 307 -44.19 -8.99 10.42
N ARG A 308 -44.42 -9.43 11.66
CA ARG A 308 -43.32 -9.57 12.64
C ARG A 308 -42.34 -10.64 12.22
N GLN A 309 -42.79 -11.78 11.71
CA GLN A 309 -41.93 -12.86 11.21
C GLN A 309 -41.00 -12.33 10.10
N VAL A 310 -41.54 -11.58 9.12
CA VAL A 310 -40.74 -10.97 8.04
C VAL A 310 -39.66 -10.06 8.64
N THR A 311 -40.05 -9.24 9.63
CA THR A 311 -39.09 -8.34 10.31
C THR A 311 -37.98 -9.10 11.03
N ILE A 312 -38.33 -10.19 11.75
CA ILE A 312 -37.36 -11.03 12.46
C ILE A 312 -36.44 -11.75 11.47
N GLN A 313 -36.98 -12.30 10.39
CA GLN A 313 -36.17 -12.94 9.33
C GLN A 313 -35.16 -11.95 8.71
N GLY A 314 -35.57 -10.69 8.49
CA GLY A 314 -34.67 -9.64 8.04
C GLY A 314 -33.50 -9.40 9.00
N LYS A 315 -33.76 -9.39 10.32
CA LYS A 315 -32.72 -9.26 11.35
C LYS A 315 -31.77 -10.47 11.38
N ILE A 316 -32.32 -11.67 11.28
CA ILE A 316 -31.55 -12.92 11.19
C ILE A 316 -30.56 -12.85 10.01
N ALA A 317 -31.05 -12.52 8.83
CA ALA A 317 -30.22 -12.38 7.63
C ALA A 317 -29.16 -11.28 7.77
N TYR A 318 -29.45 -10.20 8.46
CA TYR A 318 -28.46 -9.16 8.78
C TYR A 318 -27.35 -9.69 9.69
N HIS A 319 -27.70 -10.35 10.82
CA HIS A 319 -26.72 -10.88 11.75
C HIS A 319 -25.83 -11.95 11.10
N GLN A 320 -26.40 -12.86 10.32
CA GLN A 320 -25.63 -13.86 9.57
C GLN A 320 -24.60 -13.23 8.63
N ARG A 321 -25.00 -12.19 7.88
CA ARG A 321 -24.06 -11.45 7.01
C ARG A 321 -22.95 -10.77 7.80
N MET A 322 -23.27 -10.19 8.97
CA MET A 322 -22.28 -9.54 9.82
C MET A 322 -21.29 -10.57 10.41
N ILE A 323 -21.76 -11.73 10.86
CA ILE A 323 -20.90 -12.81 11.35
C ILE A 323 -19.95 -13.27 10.24
N ALA A 324 -20.47 -13.55 9.05
CA ALA A 324 -19.64 -13.97 7.91
C ALA A 324 -18.55 -12.94 7.57
N LYS A 325 -18.91 -11.64 7.52
CA LYS A 325 -17.96 -10.56 7.28
C LYS A 325 -16.88 -10.48 8.35
N LEU A 326 -17.26 -10.52 9.63
CA LEU A 326 -16.31 -10.43 10.74
C LEU A 326 -15.41 -11.66 10.83
N SER A 327 -15.95 -12.87 10.53
CA SER A 327 -15.17 -14.10 10.46
C SER A 327 -14.11 -14.04 9.36
N GLN A 328 -14.46 -13.56 8.18
CA GLN A 328 -13.49 -13.36 7.10
C GLN A 328 -12.37 -12.38 7.53
N GLN A 329 -12.72 -11.26 8.16
CA GLN A 329 -11.74 -10.30 8.66
C GLN A 329 -10.83 -10.90 9.74
N ARG A 330 -11.38 -11.72 10.64
CA ARG A 330 -10.61 -12.44 11.66
C ARG A 330 -9.62 -13.42 11.02
N ASP A 331 -10.06 -14.17 10.03
CA ASP A 331 -9.24 -15.17 9.36
C ASP A 331 -8.10 -14.50 8.55
N ASP A 332 -8.36 -13.37 7.91
CA ASP A 332 -7.34 -12.56 7.23
C ASP A 332 -6.31 -12.02 8.22
N LEU A 333 -6.75 -11.50 9.38
CA LEU A 333 -5.83 -11.07 10.44
C LEU A 333 -5.06 -12.21 11.08
N SER A 334 -5.65 -13.41 11.17
CA SER A 334 -4.96 -14.60 11.70
C SER A 334 -3.83 -15.04 10.78
N ARG A 335 -4.03 -15.00 9.46
CA ARG A 335 -2.95 -15.24 8.48
C ARG A 335 -1.85 -14.20 8.62
N TRP A 336 -2.23 -12.92 8.67
CA TRP A 336 -1.28 -11.82 8.87
C TRP A 336 -0.48 -11.98 10.18
N HIS A 337 -1.13 -12.34 11.28
CA HIS A 337 -0.46 -12.61 12.55
C HIS A 337 0.59 -13.73 12.43
N ALA A 338 0.25 -14.83 11.74
CA ALA A 338 1.18 -15.94 11.52
C ALA A 338 2.40 -15.51 10.66
N GLU A 339 2.19 -14.69 9.62
CA GLU A 339 3.26 -14.12 8.81
C GLU A 339 4.21 -13.26 9.66
N LEU A 340 3.67 -12.38 10.51
CA LEU A 340 4.49 -11.54 11.39
C LEU A 340 5.26 -12.36 12.45
N GLN A 341 4.67 -13.46 12.95
CA GLN A 341 5.38 -14.37 13.85
C GLN A 341 6.54 -15.07 13.15
N ALA A 342 6.32 -15.57 11.94
CA ALA A 342 7.38 -16.18 11.12
C ALA A 342 8.50 -15.19 10.82
N ASP A 343 8.15 -13.94 10.50
CA ASP A 343 9.10 -12.85 10.30
C ASP A 343 9.97 -12.60 11.54
N ASN A 344 9.38 -12.57 12.73
CA ASN A 344 10.11 -12.40 13.98
C ASN A 344 11.04 -13.59 14.27
N ALA A 345 10.61 -14.80 13.96
CA ALA A 345 11.43 -16.01 14.17
C ALA A 345 12.72 -16.01 13.32
N THR A 346 12.67 -15.36 12.15
CA THR A 346 13.83 -15.24 11.23
C THR A 346 14.60 -13.93 11.41
N ASN A 347 14.29 -13.11 12.41
CA ASN A 347 14.94 -11.83 12.70
C ASN A 347 15.57 -11.80 14.10
N PRO A 348 16.76 -12.38 14.28
CA PRO A 348 17.41 -12.48 15.60
C PRO A 348 17.89 -11.12 16.13
N ASN A 349 18.18 -10.17 15.25
CA ASN A 349 18.72 -8.85 15.58
C ASN A 349 17.82 -7.73 15.03
N PRO A 350 16.65 -7.52 15.62
CA PRO A 350 15.76 -6.48 15.15
C PRO A 350 16.33 -5.09 15.42
N VAL A 351 16.18 -4.19 14.45
CA VAL A 351 16.62 -2.79 14.56
C VAL A 351 15.41 -1.88 14.77
N ARG A 352 15.66 -0.75 15.44
CA ARG A 352 14.63 0.28 15.57
C ARG A 352 14.65 1.19 14.35
N ILE A 353 13.51 1.31 13.68
CA ILE A 353 13.37 2.10 12.46
C ILE A 353 12.22 3.09 12.61
N ARG A 354 12.54 4.38 12.48
CA ARG A 354 11.56 5.45 12.31
C ARG A 354 11.33 5.67 10.82
N ILE A 355 10.09 5.94 10.44
CA ILE A 355 9.76 6.31 9.06
C ILE A 355 8.97 7.62 9.03
N ASN A 356 9.52 8.61 8.34
CA ASN A 356 8.87 9.89 8.08
C ASN A 356 8.05 9.76 6.80
N LEU A 357 6.77 10.07 6.90
CA LEU A 357 5.80 9.92 5.82
C LEU A 357 5.32 11.29 5.35
N ASP A 358 5.31 11.50 4.05
CA ASP A 358 4.53 12.58 3.46
C ASP A 358 3.02 12.38 3.69
N GLY A 359 2.25 13.47 3.62
CA GLY A 359 0.80 13.48 3.89
C GLY A 359 0.02 12.45 3.09
N GLY A 360 0.43 12.15 1.87
CA GLY A 360 -0.18 11.15 1.01
C GLY A 360 -0.09 9.71 1.53
N PHE A 361 0.93 9.38 2.32
CA PHE A 361 1.11 8.06 2.94
C PHE A 361 0.43 7.93 4.32
N SER A 362 -0.07 9.02 4.91
CA SER A 362 -0.57 9.07 6.30
C SER A 362 -1.94 8.43 6.52
N GLY A 363 -2.48 7.70 5.56
CA GLY A 363 -3.75 6.99 5.69
C GLY A 363 -3.75 5.96 6.84
N GLY A 364 -4.88 5.85 7.56
CA GLY A 364 -4.99 4.98 8.75
C GLY A 364 -4.60 3.51 8.49
N GLY A 365 -4.87 2.98 7.30
CA GLY A 365 -4.45 1.63 6.89
C GLY A 365 -2.92 1.50 6.82
N ASN A 366 -2.24 2.48 6.24
CA ASN A 366 -0.80 2.53 6.13
C ASN A 366 -0.12 2.68 7.50
N LEU A 367 -0.65 3.56 8.35
CA LEU A 367 -0.14 3.73 9.72
C LEU A 367 -0.29 2.44 10.52
N THR A 368 -1.46 1.80 10.45
CA THR A 368 -1.70 0.51 11.10
C THR A 368 -0.71 -0.55 10.63
N TYR A 369 -0.52 -0.66 9.30
CA TYR A 369 0.43 -1.59 8.70
C TYR A 369 1.86 -1.35 9.21
N LEU A 370 2.35 -0.10 9.16
CA LEU A 370 3.69 0.25 9.63
C LEU A 370 3.88 -0.05 11.12
N ILE A 371 2.90 0.29 11.96
CA ILE A 371 2.96 0.03 13.39
C ILE A 371 3.01 -1.49 13.65
N GLU A 372 2.19 -2.29 12.99
CA GLU A 372 2.20 -3.76 13.10
C GLU A 372 3.53 -4.36 12.60
N MET A 373 4.10 -3.79 11.52
CA MET A 373 5.41 -4.14 10.99
C MET A 373 6.57 -3.71 11.93
N GLY A 374 6.29 -2.97 13.00
CA GLY A 374 7.27 -2.57 14.01
C GLY A 374 7.96 -1.24 13.77
N TYR A 375 7.59 -0.52 12.72
CA TYR A 375 8.09 0.83 12.46
C TYR A 375 7.51 1.85 13.45
N ASP A 376 8.25 2.94 13.67
CA ASP A 376 7.79 4.13 14.40
C ASP A 376 7.45 5.23 13.36
N PRO A 377 6.18 5.31 12.87
CA PRO A 377 5.82 6.25 11.83
C PRO A 377 5.66 7.67 12.39
N LEU A 378 6.27 8.64 11.71
CA LEU A 378 6.03 10.06 11.88
C LEU A 378 5.32 10.59 10.63
N ALA A 379 4.10 11.05 10.77
CA ALA A 379 3.26 11.49 9.67
C ALA A 379 2.60 12.84 9.95
N VAL A 380 2.44 13.63 8.90
CA VAL A 380 1.63 14.84 8.96
C VAL A 380 0.15 14.44 8.96
N GLY A 381 -0.54 14.64 10.07
CA GLY A 381 -1.97 14.34 10.19
C GLY A 381 -2.82 15.36 9.42
N SER A 382 -3.80 14.91 8.64
CA SER A 382 -4.84 15.81 8.15
C SER A 382 -5.59 16.45 9.33
N GLY A 383 -6.09 17.67 9.16
CA GLY A 383 -6.74 18.42 10.26
C GLY A 383 -7.88 17.65 10.96
N GLN A 384 -8.60 16.78 10.24
CA GLN A 384 -9.65 15.92 10.82
C GLN A 384 -9.07 14.74 11.59
N SER A 385 -8.06 14.07 11.08
CA SER A 385 -7.37 12.95 11.74
C SER A 385 -6.64 13.41 12.99
N ALA A 386 -5.98 14.56 12.95
CA ALA A 386 -5.33 15.17 14.11
C ALA A 386 -6.34 15.54 15.23
N LYS A 387 -7.52 16.08 14.86
CA LYS A 387 -8.60 16.36 15.82
C LYS A 387 -9.15 15.08 16.45
N ALA A 388 -9.31 13.99 15.66
CA ALA A 388 -9.81 12.72 16.19
C ALA A 388 -8.79 12.06 17.13
N LEU A 389 -7.50 12.13 16.83
CA LEU A 389 -6.43 11.64 17.70
C LEU A 389 -6.35 12.45 19.01
N ARG A 390 -6.41 13.78 18.93
CA ARG A 390 -6.43 14.64 20.15
C ARG A 390 -7.60 14.32 21.08
N ARG A 391 -8.78 13.98 20.54
CA ARG A 391 -9.94 13.58 21.37
C ARG A 391 -9.77 12.24 22.08
N LYS A 392 -8.86 11.39 21.61
CA LYS A 392 -8.59 10.06 22.19
C LYS A 392 -7.38 10.06 23.12
N GLN A 393 -6.68 11.18 23.24
CA GLN A 393 -5.54 11.28 24.13
C GLN A 393 -5.99 11.29 25.59
N PRO A 394 -5.25 10.61 26.49
CA PRO A 394 -5.46 10.76 27.91
C PRO A 394 -5.31 12.23 28.33
N THR A 395 -6.12 12.68 29.28
CA THR A 395 -6.09 14.05 29.79
C THR A 395 -4.79 14.38 30.55
N ASP A 396 -4.05 13.36 30.92
CA ASP A 396 -2.77 13.39 31.68
C ASP A 396 -1.54 13.17 30.76
N ALA A 397 -1.71 13.19 29.44
CA ALA A 397 -0.61 13.05 28.51
C ALA A 397 0.43 14.18 28.71
N VAL A 398 1.64 13.80 29.08
CA VAL A 398 2.78 14.72 29.21
C VAL A 398 3.44 14.88 27.84
N TRP A 399 3.48 16.10 27.34
CA TRP A 399 4.11 16.43 26.06
C TRP A 399 5.54 16.91 26.30
N THR A 400 6.48 16.26 25.60
CA THR A 400 7.87 16.72 25.59
C THR A 400 8.10 17.66 24.41
N ALA A 401 8.49 18.88 24.67
CA ALA A 401 8.85 19.82 23.62
C ALA A 401 10.12 19.34 22.88
N VAL A 402 10.01 19.11 21.59
CA VAL A 402 11.15 18.72 20.73
C VAL A 402 11.79 19.94 20.09
N THR A 403 10.98 20.92 19.75
CA THR A 403 11.38 22.25 19.28
C THR A 403 10.38 23.28 19.83
N PRO A 404 10.65 24.60 19.75
CA PRO A 404 9.67 25.60 20.17
C PRO A 404 8.27 25.47 19.55
N CYS A 405 8.17 24.77 18.41
CA CYS A 405 6.91 24.60 17.67
C CYS A 405 6.39 23.17 17.62
N VAL A 406 7.11 22.17 18.14
CA VAL A 406 6.74 20.74 18.06
C VAL A 406 6.93 20.10 19.42
N ALA A 407 5.88 19.47 19.93
CA ALA A 407 5.90 18.61 21.13
C ALA A 407 5.54 17.16 20.77
N LEU A 408 6.17 16.20 21.41
CA LEU A 408 5.93 14.76 21.32
C LEU A 408 5.26 14.24 22.59
#